data_3425c66b5d52e5e5200ed540c7171d6e
#
_entry.id   3425c66b5d52e5e5200ed540c7171d6e
#
_cell.length_a   1.000
_cell.length_b   1.000
_cell.length_c   1.000
_cell.angle_alpha   90.00
_cell.angle_beta   90.00
_cell.angle_gamma   90.00
#
_symmetry.space_group_name_H-M   'P 1'
#
loop_
_entity.id
_entity.type
_entity.pdbx_description
1 polymer ?
#
loop_
_entity_poly.entity_id
_entity_poly.type
_entity_poly.pdbx_seq_one_letter_code
_entity_poly.pdbx_strand_id
1 'polypeptide(L)'
;MGSSNTKQNKNESSDIYITYNNKNDHNLDDSTEHGSQLPYNFNINMLNYHNKYRTDHSSKSLIINEELNQRANEYAKDIITSKNIQNKNYIIFQDDILGENILISNQEENEENICKKWYEEKKIYNYGLNTFQKGTNHFTQLVWEKTMYVGFGKYVDLENKKYCYVALYYPAGNIFGEFADNVHHSVNIKS
;
A
#
# COMPACT_ATOMS: atom_id res chain seq x y z
N MET A 1 -45.19 28.98 27.82
CA MET A 1 -44.82 29.13 26.41
C MET A 1 -43.31 29.23 26.35
N GLY A 2 -42.61 28.15 26.05
CA GLY A 2 -41.16 28.11 25.93
C GLY A 2 -40.78 27.02 24.95
N SER A 3 -40.43 27.43 23.76
CA SER A 3 -40.07 26.57 22.62
C SER A 3 -38.67 26.01 22.80
N SER A 4 -38.57 24.69 22.86
CA SER A 4 -37.30 23.97 22.87
C SER A 4 -36.82 23.71 21.44
N ASN A 5 -35.75 24.39 21.04
CA ASN A 5 -35.03 24.12 19.78
C ASN A 5 -34.05 22.99 19.99
N THR A 6 -34.36 21.84 19.42
CA THR A 6 -33.44 20.71 19.26
C THR A 6 -32.53 20.98 18.07
N LYS A 7 -31.25 21.24 18.31
CA LYS A 7 -30.22 21.30 17.26
C LYS A 7 -29.78 19.87 16.92
N GLN A 8 -30.05 19.47 15.69
CA GLN A 8 -29.46 18.29 15.06
C GLN A 8 -27.98 18.55 14.79
N ASN A 9 -27.11 17.78 15.44
CA ASN A 9 -25.70 17.71 15.07
C ASN A 9 -25.55 16.86 13.80
N LYS A 10 -25.27 17.50 12.68
CA LYS A 10 -24.72 16.83 11.50
C LYS A 10 -23.23 16.58 11.76
N ASN A 11 -22.84 15.32 11.85
CA ASN A 11 -21.44 14.91 11.76
C ASN A 11 -21.01 15.07 10.29
N GLU A 12 -20.34 16.16 10.01
CA GLU A 12 -19.57 16.32 8.78
C GLU A 12 -18.26 15.55 8.96
N SER A 13 -18.08 14.49 8.19
CA SER A 13 -16.78 13.84 8.00
C SER A 13 -15.88 14.84 7.30
N SER A 14 -14.94 15.41 8.05
CA SER A 14 -13.91 16.28 7.48
C SER A 14 -12.93 15.45 6.68
N ASP A 15 -13.10 15.43 5.37
CA ASP A 15 -12.07 15.01 4.44
C ASP A 15 -10.88 15.94 4.57
N ILE A 16 -9.81 15.45 5.19
CA ILE A 16 -8.56 16.21 5.31
C ILE A 16 -7.87 16.13 3.95
N TYR A 17 -8.13 17.14 3.10
CA TYR A 17 -7.30 17.40 1.93
C TYR A 17 -6.01 18.09 2.39
N ILE A 18 -4.90 17.36 2.40
CA ILE A 18 -3.58 17.96 2.60
C ILE A 18 -3.20 18.66 1.30
N THR A 19 -3.34 19.99 1.30
CA THR A 19 -2.87 20.87 0.20
C THR A 19 -1.37 21.09 0.38
N TYR A 20 -0.56 20.50 -0.50
CA TYR A 20 0.86 20.84 -0.58
C TYR A 20 1.05 22.05 -1.48
N ASN A 21 1.50 23.17 -0.91
CA ASN A 21 1.90 24.36 -1.65
C ASN A 21 3.23 24.10 -2.37
N ASN A 22 3.18 24.02 -3.69
CA ASN A 22 4.35 24.13 -4.55
C ASN A 22 4.87 25.59 -4.47
N LYS A 23 6.02 25.80 -3.84
CA LYS A 23 6.84 26.99 -4.12
C LYS A 23 7.86 26.61 -5.18
N ASN A 24 7.65 27.14 -6.37
CA ASN A 24 8.63 27.14 -7.45
C ASN A 24 9.85 27.95 -7.01
N ASP A 25 11.02 27.38 -7.12
CA ASP A 25 12.24 28.14 -7.35
C ASP A 25 13.01 27.51 -8.50
N HIS A 26 13.20 28.33 -9.53
CA HIS A 26 13.97 28.03 -10.71
C HIS A 26 15.45 27.95 -10.36
N ASN A 27 16.14 26.88 -10.77
CA ASN A 27 17.41 27.00 -11.50
C ASN A 27 17.76 25.66 -12.14
N LEU A 28 17.98 25.71 -13.42
CA LEU A 28 18.47 24.65 -14.29
C LEU A 28 19.94 24.38 -13.99
N ASP A 29 20.29 23.11 -13.80
CA ASP A 29 21.53 22.59 -14.36
C ASP A 29 21.30 21.14 -14.81
N ASP A 30 21.65 20.92 -16.07
CA ASP A 30 21.45 19.69 -16.85
C ASP A 30 22.65 18.78 -16.62
N SER A 31 22.43 17.66 -16.04
CA SER A 31 23.15 16.39 -16.19
C SER A 31 23.05 15.59 -14.91
N THR A 32 22.23 14.56 -14.92
CA THR A 32 22.53 13.25 -14.31
C THR A 32 21.25 12.43 -14.12
N GLU A 33 21.31 11.20 -14.56
CA GLU A 33 20.56 10.02 -14.15
C GLU A 33 19.06 10.20 -13.87
N HIS A 34 18.25 9.74 -14.84
CA HIS A 34 16.80 9.58 -14.71
C HIS A 34 16.45 8.55 -13.61
N GLY A 35 16.57 8.94 -12.37
CA GLY A 35 15.77 8.39 -11.30
C GLY A 35 14.33 8.85 -11.55
N SER A 36 13.51 8.00 -12.18
CA SER A 36 12.10 8.33 -12.41
C SER A 36 11.41 8.49 -11.06
N GLN A 37 11.36 9.73 -10.57
CA GLN A 37 10.47 10.09 -9.47
C GLN A 37 9.06 9.74 -9.93
N LEU A 38 8.46 8.72 -9.33
CA LEU A 38 7.12 8.30 -9.69
C LEU A 38 6.15 9.47 -9.55
N PRO A 39 5.22 9.64 -10.50
CA PRO A 39 4.23 10.69 -10.39
C PRO A 39 3.54 10.59 -9.03
N TYR A 40 3.39 11.69 -8.34
CA TYR A 40 2.66 11.80 -7.07
C TYR A 40 1.31 11.05 -7.10
N ASN A 41 0.66 11.04 -8.27
CA ASN A 41 -0.61 10.35 -8.50
C ASN A 41 -0.54 8.84 -8.28
N PHE A 42 0.56 8.15 -8.59
CA PHE A 42 0.68 6.71 -8.39
C PHE A 42 0.53 6.32 -6.91
N ASN A 43 1.29 6.97 -6.03
CA ASN A 43 1.25 6.65 -4.60
C ASN A 43 -0.12 6.95 -3.98
N ILE A 44 -0.74 8.06 -4.37
CA ILE A 44 -2.07 8.44 -3.89
C ILE A 44 -3.14 7.44 -4.37
N ASN A 45 -3.09 7.04 -5.63
CA ASN A 45 -4.03 6.06 -6.17
C ASN A 45 -3.85 4.69 -5.50
N MET A 46 -2.61 4.24 -5.33
CA MET A 46 -2.32 3.01 -4.58
C MET A 46 -2.89 3.07 -3.17
N LEU A 47 -2.69 4.18 -2.45
CA LEU A 47 -3.22 4.37 -1.10
C LEU A 47 -4.75 4.33 -1.08
N ASN A 48 -5.41 5.00 -2.03
CA ASN A 48 -6.85 5.04 -2.11
C ASN A 48 -7.46 3.65 -2.31
N TYR A 49 -6.89 2.84 -3.21
CA TYR A 49 -7.35 1.46 -3.41
C TYR A 49 -7.07 0.57 -2.20
N HIS A 50 -5.92 0.73 -1.52
CA HIS A 50 -5.64 0.03 -0.27
C HIS A 50 -6.68 0.35 0.79
N ASN A 51 -6.92 1.65 1.03
CA ASN A 51 -7.83 2.08 2.08
C ASN A 51 -9.29 1.71 1.78
N LYS A 52 -9.69 1.69 0.50
CA LYS A 52 -10.99 1.14 0.08
C LYS A 52 -11.16 -0.31 0.52
N TYR A 53 -10.19 -1.18 0.21
CA TYR A 53 -10.24 -2.59 0.61
C TYR A 53 -10.15 -2.78 2.13
N ARG A 54 -9.33 -1.98 2.80
CA ARG A 54 -9.20 -2.02 4.27
C ARG A 54 -10.50 -1.63 4.97
N THR A 55 -11.21 -0.63 4.46
CA THR A 55 -12.54 -0.25 4.97
C THR A 55 -13.52 -1.41 4.88
N ASP A 56 -13.50 -2.19 3.79
CA ASP A 56 -14.34 -3.38 3.64
C ASP A 56 -14.08 -4.44 4.71
N HIS A 57 -12.91 -4.43 5.33
CA HIS A 57 -12.47 -5.35 6.38
C HIS A 57 -12.39 -4.70 7.77
N SER A 58 -12.99 -3.52 7.95
CA SER A 58 -12.95 -2.76 9.21
C SER A 58 -11.56 -2.39 9.71
N SER A 59 -10.54 -2.48 8.85
CA SER A 59 -9.17 -2.10 9.18
C SER A 59 -8.97 -0.60 9.00
N LYS A 60 -8.15 0.01 9.88
CA LYS A 60 -7.84 1.45 9.82
C LYS A 60 -7.12 1.82 8.53
N SER A 61 -7.37 3.04 8.04
CA SER A 61 -6.68 3.57 6.87
C SER A 61 -5.17 3.65 7.09
N LEU A 62 -4.43 3.29 6.04
CA LEU A 62 -2.98 3.46 5.97
C LEU A 62 -2.61 4.92 5.71
N ILE A 63 -1.41 5.29 6.13
CA ILE A 63 -0.78 6.60 5.89
C ILE A 63 0.49 6.37 5.08
N ILE A 64 0.72 7.19 4.04
CA ILE A 64 1.97 7.15 3.27
C ILE A 64 3.15 7.58 4.16
N ASN A 65 4.24 6.83 4.06
CA ASN A 65 5.54 7.19 4.60
C ASN A 65 6.55 7.34 3.45
N GLU A 66 7.14 8.54 3.32
CA GLU A 66 8.02 8.85 2.21
C GLU A 66 9.33 8.06 2.21
N GLU A 67 9.86 7.71 3.38
CA GLU A 67 11.04 6.83 3.45
C GLU A 67 10.70 5.43 2.94
N LEU A 68 9.50 4.92 3.24
CA LEU A 68 9.05 3.64 2.69
C LEU A 68 8.82 3.73 1.17
N ASN A 69 8.35 4.87 0.64
CA ASN A 69 8.25 5.08 -0.80
C ASN A 69 9.62 4.97 -1.48
N GLN A 70 10.63 5.66 -0.93
CA GLN A 70 11.99 5.61 -1.45
C GLN A 70 12.54 4.18 -1.44
N ARG A 71 12.42 3.48 -0.32
CA ARG A 71 12.86 2.08 -0.18
C ARG A 71 12.14 1.14 -1.15
N ALA A 72 10.83 1.33 -1.34
CA ALA A 72 10.03 0.53 -2.26
C ALA A 72 10.46 0.72 -3.72
N ASN A 73 10.84 1.96 -4.13
CA ASN A 73 11.36 2.23 -5.46
C ASN A 73 12.72 1.55 -5.70
N GLU A 74 13.64 1.69 -4.74
CA GLU A 74 14.96 1.04 -4.80
C GLU A 74 14.79 -0.48 -4.87
N TYR A 75 13.93 -1.03 -4.05
CA TYR A 75 13.65 -2.47 -4.02
C TYR A 75 13.03 -2.95 -5.33
N ALA A 76 12.05 -2.23 -5.90
CA ALA A 76 11.46 -2.55 -7.19
C ALA A 76 12.51 -2.59 -8.31
N LYS A 77 13.45 -1.62 -8.32
CA LYS A 77 14.58 -1.58 -9.26
C LYS A 77 15.45 -2.83 -9.09
N ASP A 78 15.87 -3.13 -7.88
CA ASP A 78 16.76 -4.26 -7.62
C ASP A 78 16.14 -5.61 -7.96
N ILE A 79 14.84 -5.80 -7.72
CA ILE A 79 14.12 -7.01 -8.13
C ILE A 79 14.26 -7.27 -9.64
N ILE A 80 14.24 -6.24 -10.46
CA ILE A 80 14.32 -6.39 -11.93
C ILE A 80 15.76 -6.44 -12.42
N THR A 81 16.67 -5.64 -11.84
CA THR A 81 18.03 -5.45 -12.39
C THR A 81 19.09 -6.37 -11.79
N SER A 82 18.88 -6.83 -10.56
CA SER A 82 19.89 -7.62 -9.85
C SER A 82 19.77 -9.10 -10.17
N LYS A 83 20.86 -9.71 -10.60
CA LYS A 83 20.95 -11.17 -10.77
C LYS A 83 20.93 -11.93 -9.44
N ASN A 84 21.08 -11.23 -8.32
CA ASN A 84 21.19 -11.85 -6.99
C ASN A 84 20.61 -10.92 -5.92
N ILE A 85 19.33 -11.10 -5.60
CA ILE A 85 18.62 -10.31 -4.57
C ILE A 85 18.95 -10.88 -3.19
N GLN A 86 20.22 -10.83 -2.79
CA GLN A 86 20.64 -11.27 -1.43
C GLN A 86 20.62 -10.12 -0.41
N ASN A 87 20.61 -8.88 -0.87
CA ASN A 87 20.68 -7.73 0.03
C ASN A 87 19.27 -7.21 0.33
N LYS A 88 18.67 -7.71 1.42
CA LYS A 88 17.33 -7.34 1.84
C LYS A 88 17.27 -6.08 2.74
N ASN A 89 18.22 -5.17 2.61
CA ASN A 89 18.26 -3.95 3.45
C ASN A 89 17.02 -3.05 3.24
N TYR A 90 16.30 -3.19 2.12
CA TYR A 90 15.09 -2.42 1.84
C TYR A 90 13.93 -2.76 2.77
N ILE A 91 13.90 -3.97 3.31
CA ILE A 91 12.82 -4.45 4.18
C ILE A 91 13.14 -4.30 5.68
N ILE A 92 14.23 -3.60 6.04
CA ILE A 92 14.54 -3.27 7.43
C ILE A 92 14.25 -1.79 7.66
N PHE A 93 13.39 -1.48 8.60
CA PHE A 93 12.99 -0.13 8.97
C PHE A 93 12.87 -0.05 10.49
N GLN A 94 13.56 0.91 11.12
CA GLN A 94 13.58 1.07 12.58
C GLN A 94 13.90 -0.24 13.34
N ASP A 95 14.89 -1.00 12.82
CA ASP A 95 15.31 -2.31 13.34
C ASP A 95 14.27 -3.45 13.20
N ASP A 96 13.11 -3.18 12.60
CA ASP A 96 12.07 -4.17 12.32
C ASP A 96 12.07 -4.59 10.85
N ILE A 97 11.51 -5.77 10.58
CA ILE A 97 11.27 -6.25 9.22
C ILE A 97 9.95 -5.66 8.72
N LEU A 98 9.96 -5.09 7.52
CA LEU A 98 8.77 -4.62 6.83
C LEU A 98 7.95 -5.77 6.25
N GLY A 99 6.63 -5.59 6.19
CA GLY A 99 5.79 -6.38 5.32
C GLY A 99 5.94 -5.95 3.87
N GLU A 100 5.72 -6.86 2.92
CA GLU A 100 5.86 -6.57 1.50
C GLU A 100 4.76 -7.21 0.66
N ASN A 101 4.30 -6.49 -0.37
CA ASN A 101 3.55 -7.03 -1.50
C ASN A 101 4.28 -6.65 -2.78
N ILE A 102 4.50 -7.64 -3.66
CA ILE A 102 5.23 -7.47 -4.92
C ILE A 102 4.39 -8.00 -6.06
N LEU A 103 4.32 -7.23 -7.14
CA LEU A 103 3.76 -7.66 -8.42
C LEU A 103 4.79 -7.43 -9.52
N ILE A 104 5.18 -8.52 -10.22
CA ILE A 104 5.97 -8.45 -11.44
C ILE A 104 5.05 -8.76 -12.61
N SER A 105 5.08 -7.92 -13.64
CA SER A 105 4.25 -8.05 -14.84
C SER A 105 5.07 -7.81 -16.10
N ASN A 106 4.65 -8.40 -17.22
CA ASN A 106 5.21 -8.16 -18.56
C ASN A 106 4.45 -7.05 -19.31
N GLN A 107 3.46 -6.45 -18.67
CA GLN A 107 2.70 -5.32 -19.18
C GLN A 107 2.49 -4.30 -18.06
N GLU A 108 2.25 -3.05 -18.46
CA GLU A 108 1.92 -2.02 -17.49
C GLU A 108 0.57 -2.30 -16.83
N GLU A 109 0.53 -2.16 -15.52
CA GLU A 109 -0.69 -2.30 -14.72
C GLU A 109 -1.05 -0.94 -14.11
N ASN A 110 -2.34 -0.62 -14.08
CA ASN A 110 -2.81 0.51 -13.30
C ASN A 110 -2.95 0.12 -11.82
N GLU A 111 -3.07 1.12 -10.95
CA GLU A 111 -3.08 0.95 -9.50
C GLU A 111 -4.27 0.12 -9.01
N GLU A 112 -5.41 0.26 -9.69
CA GLU A 112 -6.61 -0.55 -9.41
C GLU A 112 -6.34 -2.03 -9.64
N ASN A 113 -5.76 -2.37 -10.79
CA ASN A 113 -5.46 -3.75 -11.14
C ASN A 113 -4.40 -4.36 -10.21
N ILE A 114 -3.37 -3.59 -9.84
CA ILE A 114 -2.34 -4.03 -8.89
C ILE A 114 -2.99 -4.41 -7.56
N CYS A 115 -3.73 -3.48 -6.96
CA CYS A 115 -4.39 -3.71 -5.68
C CYS A 115 -5.45 -4.82 -5.77
N LYS A 116 -6.19 -4.89 -6.88
CA LYS A 116 -7.17 -5.94 -7.11
C LYS A 116 -6.54 -7.33 -7.17
N LYS A 117 -5.40 -7.50 -7.83
CA LYS A 117 -4.69 -8.79 -7.89
C LYS A 117 -4.29 -9.27 -6.51
N TRP A 118 -3.80 -8.39 -5.66
CA TRP A 118 -3.48 -8.73 -4.27
C TRP A 118 -4.74 -9.04 -3.44
N TYR A 119 -5.80 -8.28 -3.63
CA TYR A 119 -7.05 -8.46 -2.90
C TYR A 119 -7.83 -9.72 -3.30
N GLU A 120 -7.75 -10.13 -4.57
CA GLU A 120 -8.47 -11.31 -5.09
C GLU A 120 -8.05 -12.63 -4.42
N GLU A 121 -6.88 -12.69 -3.78
CA GLU A 121 -6.44 -13.82 -2.97
C GLU A 121 -7.41 -14.11 -1.81
N LYS A 122 -8.25 -13.13 -1.41
CA LYS A 122 -9.34 -13.30 -0.45
C LYS A 122 -10.28 -14.46 -0.80
N LYS A 123 -10.44 -14.77 -2.09
CA LYS A 123 -11.35 -15.83 -2.56
C LYS A 123 -10.99 -17.21 -2.06
N ILE A 124 -9.72 -17.42 -1.75
CA ILE A 124 -9.20 -18.70 -1.26
C ILE A 124 -8.79 -18.65 0.22
N TYR A 125 -8.92 -17.50 0.87
CA TYR A 125 -8.59 -17.36 2.28
C TYR A 125 -9.68 -17.95 3.17
N ASN A 126 -9.30 -18.87 4.07
CA ASN A 126 -10.19 -19.46 5.04
C ASN A 126 -10.02 -18.81 6.41
N TYR A 127 -10.96 -17.96 6.78
CA TYR A 127 -10.95 -17.23 8.05
C TYR A 127 -10.98 -18.13 9.30
N GLY A 128 -11.43 -19.38 9.18
CA GLY A 128 -11.49 -20.31 10.29
C GLY A 128 -10.14 -20.92 10.69
N LEU A 129 -9.09 -20.79 9.84
CA LEU A 129 -7.79 -21.38 10.11
C LEU A 129 -6.86 -20.52 10.96
N ASN A 130 -7.08 -19.21 11.04
CA ASN A 130 -6.32 -18.26 11.85
C ASN A 130 -4.79 -18.38 11.74
N THR A 131 -4.29 -18.72 10.57
CA THR A 131 -2.87 -18.93 10.30
C THR A 131 -2.50 -18.56 8.88
N PHE A 132 -1.20 -18.57 8.59
CA PHE A 132 -0.69 -18.37 7.22
C PHE A 132 -1.26 -19.44 6.28
N GLN A 133 -1.72 -18.99 5.12
CA GLN A 133 -2.23 -19.86 4.05
C GLN A 133 -1.53 -19.48 2.75
N LYS A 134 -0.97 -20.49 2.08
CA LYS A 134 -0.23 -20.29 0.83
C LYS A 134 -1.12 -19.64 -0.24
N GLY A 135 -0.63 -18.57 -0.85
CA GLY A 135 -1.33 -17.84 -1.92
C GLY A 135 -2.36 -16.83 -1.41
N THR A 136 -2.30 -16.45 -0.12
CA THR A 136 -3.17 -15.40 0.46
C THR A 136 -2.40 -14.28 1.16
N ASN A 137 -1.07 -14.29 1.06
CA ASN A 137 -0.20 -13.38 1.79
C ASN A 137 -0.31 -11.92 1.35
N HIS A 138 -0.61 -11.65 0.08
CA HIS A 138 -0.80 -10.28 -0.37
C HIS A 138 -2.13 -9.71 0.16
N PHE A 139 -3.20 -10.51 0.12
CA PHE A 139 -4.48 -10.12 0.69
C PHE A 139 -4.37 -9.86 2.18
N THR A 140 -3.82 -10.81 2.95
CA THR A 140 -3.74 -10.69 4.40
C THR A 140 -2.88 -9.52 4.86
N GLN A 141 -1.75 -9.25 4.15
CA GLN A 141 -0.94 -8.06 4.40
C GLN A 141 -1.69 -6.76 4.08
N LEU A 142 -2.41 -6.69 2.95
CA LEU A 142 -3.15 -5.50 2.52
C LEU A 142 -4.17 -5.08 3.58
N VAL A 143 -4.89 -6.05 4.16
CA VAL A 143 -5.96 -5.78 5.14
C VAL A 143 -5.51 -5.92 6.60
N TRP A 144 -4.24 -6.15 6.86
CA TRP A 144 -3.70 -6.35 8.23
C TRP A 144 -3.98 -5.16 9.13
N GLU A 145 -4.79 -5.34 10.18
CA GLU A 145 -5.30 -4.24 10.98
C GLU A 145 -4.21 -3.41 11.65
N LYS A 146 -3.20 -4.05 12.24
CA LYS A 146 -2.12 -3.37 12.96
C LYS A 146 -1.17 -2.60 12.07
N THR A 147 -1.16 -2.81 10.75
CA THR A 147 -0.34 -2.01 9.82
C THR A 147 -0.88 -0.59 9.76
N MET A 148 0.00 0.40 9.92
CA MET A 148 -0.33 1.82 9.94
C MET A 148 0.25 2.60 8.76
N TYR A 149 1.47 2.27 8.35
CA TYR A 149 2.19 3.01 7.32
C TYR A 149 2.45 2.14 6.10
N VAL A 150 2.50 2.78 4.95
CA VAL A 150 2.80 2.14 3.68
C VAL A 150 3.67 3.04 2.81
N GLY A 151 4.55 2.44 2.02
CA GLY A 151 5.25 3.09 0.93
C GLY A 151 5.11 2.29 -0.35
N PHE A 152 5.02 2.99 -1.49
CA PHE A 152 4.84 2.37 -2.79
C PHE A 152 6.00 2.68 -3.72
N GLY A 153 6.42 1.69 -4.49
CA GLY A 153 7.47 1.81 -5.48
C GLY A 153 7.10 1.12 -6.80
N LYS A 154 7.62 1.67 -7.88
CA LYS A 154 7.48 1.11 -9.22
C LYS A 154 8.82 1.18 -9.95
N TYR A 155 9.18 0.13 -10.66
CA TYR A 155 10.30 0.14 -11.60
C TYR A 155 9.86 -0.44 -12.95
N VAL A 156 10.35 0.17 -14.04
CA VAL A 156 10.01 -0.21 -15.40
C VAL A 156 11.28 -0.46 -16.18
N ASP A 157 11.43 -1.67 -16.69
CA ASP A 157 12.43 -2.06 -17.67
C ASP A 157 11.75 -2.15 -19.03
N LEU A 158 11.84 -1.07 -19.82
CA LEU A 158 11.22 -0.99 -21.14
C LEU A 158 11.85 -1.93 -22.17
N GLU A 159 13.16 -2.20 -22.01
CA GLU A 159 13.92 -3.07 -22.93
C GLU A 159 13.42 -4.52 -22.84
N ASN A 160 13.23 -5.01 -21.62
CA ASN A 160 12.78 -6.37 -21.35
C ASN A 160 11.26 -6.46 -21.10
N LYS A 161 10.54 -5.36 -21.22
CA LYS A 161 9.09 -5.25 -20.95
C LYS A 161 8.72 -5.82 -19.58
N LYS A 162 9.46 -5.44 -18.56
CA LYS A 162 9.21 -5.86 -17.19
C LYS A 162 8.82 -4.68 -16.31
N TYR A 163 7.81 -4.88 -15.53
CA TYR A 163 7.25 -3.91 -14.59
C TYR A 163 7.26 -4.54 -13.20
N CYS A 164 7.78 -3.82 -12.23
CA CYS A 164 7.74 -4.24 -10.83
C CYS A 164 7.04 -3.19 -10.00
N TYR A 165 6.10 -3.64 -9.17
CA TYR A 165 5.34 -2.81 -8.24
C TYR A 165 5.54 -3.39 -6.85
N VAL A 166 5.92 -2.54 -5.91
CA VAL A 166 6.21 -2.90 -4.51
C VAL A 166 5.37 -2.04 -3.59
N ALA A 167 4.79 -2.67 -2.59
CA ALA A 167 4.27 -1.99 -1.40
C ALA A 167 5.01 -2.51 -0.17
N LEU A 168 5.54 -1.61 0.64
CA LEU A 168 6.19 -1.90 1.92
C LEU A 168 5.30 -1.41 3.06
N TYR A 169 5.12 -2.23 4.08
CA TYR A 169 4.16 -2.00 5.16
C TYR A 169 4.83 -1.99 6.53
N TYR A 170 4.41 -1.03 7.38
CA TYR A 170 4.91 -0.93 8.75
C TYR A 170 3.78 -0.61 9.76
N PRO A 171 3.70 -1.31 10.89
CA PRO A 171 4.34 -2.60 11.18
C PRO A 171 3.99 -3.68 10.15
N ALA A 172 4.84 -4.71 10.05
CA ALA A 172 4.58 -5.83 9.15
C ALA A 172 3.31 -6.59 9.51
N GLY A 173 2.65 -7.11 8.50
CA GLY A 173 1.58 -8.10 8.66
C GLY A 173 2.09 -9.53 8.55
N ASN A 174 1.16 -10.46 8.44
CA ASN A 174 1.44 -11.90 8.27
C ASN A 174 2.24 -12.53 9.42
N ILE A 175 2.08 -11.99 10.64
CA ILE A 175 2.73 -12.47 11.84
C ILE A 175 2.03 -13.75 12.32
N PHE A 176 2.82 -14.80 12.51
CA PHE A 176 2.30 -16.10 12.98
C PHE A 176 1.58 -15.95 14.33
N GLY A 177 0.38 -16.52 14.42
CA GLY A 177 -0.46 -16.44 15.62
C GLY A 177 -1.33 -15.19 15.73
N GLU A 178 -1.21 -14.21 14.80
CA GLU A 178 -1.94 -12.94 14.88
C GLU A 178 -3.00 -12.76 13.77
N PHE A 179 -3.24 -13.76 12.93
CA PHE A 179 -4.16 -13.65 11.80
C PHE A 179 -5.61 -13.37 12.23
N ALA A 180 -6.10 -14.01 13.31
CA ALA A 180 -7.45 -13.81 13.81
C ALA A 180 -7.75 -12.36 14.22
N ASP A 181 -6.74 -11.69 14.80
CA ASP A 181 -6.86 -10.34 15.32
C ASP A 181 -6.64 -9.26 14.25
N ASN A 182 -6.18 -9.65 13.06
CA ASN A 182 -5.73 -8.70 12.04
C ASN A 182 -6.40 -8.87 10.67
N VAL A 183 -7.03 -10.02 10.40
CA VAL A 183 -7.68 -10.30 9.11
C VAL A 183 -9.16 -10.58 9.34
N HIS A 184 -9.97 -9.53 9.25
CA HIS A 184 -11.40 -9.60 9.53
C HIS A 184 -12.22 -9.97 8.30
N HIS A 185 -13.43 -10.50 8.52
CA HIS A 185 -14.39 -10.70 7.45
C HIS A 185 -14.78 -9.37 6.80
N SER A 186 -15.08 -9.40 5.50
CA SER A 186 -15.64 -8.23 4.83
C SER A 186 -17.02 -7.90 5.39
N VAL A 187 -17.23 -6.62 5.76
CA VAL A 187 -18.53 -6.11 6.21
C VAL A 187 -19.52 -5.93 5.06
N ASN A 188 -19.05 -5.83 3.82
CA ASN A 188 -19.86 -5.73 2.61
C ASN A 188 -20.17 -7.12 2.05
N ILE A 189 -20.87 -7.96 2.81
CA ILE A 189 -21.47 -9.17 2.28
C ILE A 189 -22.68 -8.72 1.45
N LYS A 190 -22.50 -8.56 0.13
CA LYS A 190 -23.66 -8.51 -0.77
C LYS A 190 -24.32 -9.89 -0.70
N SER A 191 -25.41 -9.98 0.06
CA SER A 191 -26.37 -11.09 0.03
C SER A 191 -26.93 -11.30 -1.38
#